data_adbcf4300ebb86cc734b8f9d82d43ede
#
_entry.id   adbcf4300ebb86cc734b8f9d82d43ede
#
_cell.length_a   1.000
_cell.length_b   1.000
_cell.length_c   1.000
_cell.angle_alpha   90.00
_cell.angle_beta   90.00
_cell.angle_gamma   90.00
#
_symmetry.space_group_name_H-M   'P 1'
#
loop_
_entity.id
_entity.type
_entity.pdbx_description
1 polymer ?
#
loop_
_entity_poly.entity_id
_entity_poly.type
_entity_poly.pdbx_seq_one_letter_code
_entity_poly.pdbx_strand_id
1 'polypeptide(L)'
;MSGTETITHAMILAAGRGERMRPLTDTTPKPLLSVRGKPLIAWHLEAMAAAGIHHVVINLAYLGEQIKAFVGSGDRFGLSVRFSQEPPGALETAGGIAQAQPWLSSDNASDNAQQPQPFLVLNADIWTDWPLAYAHHIRKTFFDSPASSCRCHLIMVDNPVHHPEGDFSLRGEAIGPKNPSGNLTFSGIGVYDPRMFSTIAPGQRAALAPLLTQMIAQGHCTGSHHRGLWSDVGSPERLMDLNQEPRDTKSPPESGQE
;
A
#
# COMPACT_ATOMS: atom_id res chain seq x y z
N MET A 1 29.23 -1.28 9.80
CA MET A 1 28.39 -1.89 8.75
C MET A 1 27.07 -1.15 8.80
N SER A 2 26.73 -0.42 7.75
CA SER A 2 25.56 0.45 7.69
C SER A 2 24.28 -0.37 7.84
N GLY A 3 23.46 0.00 8.82
CA GLY A 3 22.09 -0.53 8.96
C GLY A 3 21.34 -0.39 7.63
N THR A 4 20.60 -1.40 7.27
CA THR A 4 19.95 -1.56 5.98
C THR A 4 19.02 -0.37 5.68
N GLU A 5 19.41 0.47 4.73
CA GLU A 5 18.65 1.61 4.20
C GLU A 5 17.42 1.16 3.37
N THR A 6 16.85 -0.02 3.65
CA THR A 6 15.79 -0.64 2.85
C THR A 6 14.50 -0.81 3.64
N ILE A 7 13.35 -0.63 2.98
CA ILE A 7 12.05 -1.06 3.51
C ILE A 7 12.03 -2.59 3.51
N THR A 8 11.85 -3.21 4.66
CA THR A 8 11.78 -4.66 4.81
C THR A 8 10.39 -5.17 5.16
N HIS A 9 9.52 -4.28 5.63
CA HIS A 9 8.17 -4.59 6.09
C HIS A 9 7.12 -3.90 5.23
N ALA A 10 6.03 -4.60 4.95
CA ALA A 10 4.86 -4.05 4.29
C ALA A 10 3.55 -4.54 4.89
N MET A 11 2.48 -3.79 4.64
CA MET A 11 1.11 -4.21 4.94
C MET A 11 0.25 -4.17 3.69
N ILE A 12 -0.56 -5.21 3.49
CA ILE A 12 -1.61 -5.26 2.49
C ILE A 12 -2.96 -5.12 3.21
N LEU A 13 -3.72 -4.08 2.86
CA LEU A 13 -5.03 -3.79 3.44
C LEU A 13 -6.11 -4.60 2.73
N ALA A 14 -6.52 -5.72 3.33
CA ALA A 14 -7.42 -6.71 2.75
C ALA A 14 -8.70 -6.98 3.56
N ALA A 15 -8.98 -6.20 4.62
CA ALA A 15 -10.13 -6.40 5.49
C ALA A 15 -11.47 -5.92 4.92
N GLY A 16 -11.47 -5.20 3.78
CA GLY A 16 -12.66 -4.61 3.19
C GLY A 16 -13.62 -5.65 2.62
N ARG A 17 -14.95 -5.44 2.81
CA ARG A 17 -16.00 -6.33 2.28
C ARG A 17 -16.17 -6.29 0.76
N GLY A 18 -15.79 -5.18 0.11
CA GLY A 18 -15.96 -5.03 -1.33
C GLY A 18 -17.42 -4.93 -1.78
N GLU A 19 -18.26 -4.21 -1.06
CA GLU A 19 -19.73 -4.09 -1.28
C GLU A 19 -20.10 -3.73 -2.72
N ARG A 20 -19.37 -2.83 -3.35
CA ARG A 20 -19.60 -2.38 -4.74
C ARG A 20 -19.28 -3.44 -5.80
N MET A 21 -18.60 -4.52 -5.41
CA MET A 21 -18.23 -5.64 -6.29
C MET A 21 -19.26 -6.78 -6.26
N ARG A 22 -20.35 -6.65 -5.51
CA ARG A 22 -21.41 -7.68 -5.46
C ARG A 22 -22.05 -7.87 -6.84
N PRO A 23 -22.40 -9.11 -7.23
CA PRO A 23 -22.40 -10.34 -6.38
C PRO A 23 -21.04 -11.07 -6.30
N LEU A 24 -20.00 -10.65 -7.01
CA LEU A 24 -18.71 -11.35 -7.06
C LEU A 24 -18.10 -11.55 -5.65
N THR A 25 -18.26 -10.53 -4.79
CA THR A 25 -17.72 -10.55 -3.43
C THR A 25 -18.63 -11.19 -2.39
N ASP A 26 -19.74 -11.78 -2.79
CA ASP A 26 -20.57 -12.56 -1.86
C ASP A 26 -19.90 -13.89 -1.47
N THR A 27 -19.10 -14.45 -2.37
CA THR A 27 -18.44 -15.75 -2.18
C THR A 27 -16.91 -15.72 -2.27
N THR A 28 -16.33 -14.67 -2.87
CA THR A 28 -14.88 -14.54 -3.07
C THR A 28 -14.41 -13.20 -2.54
N PRO A 29 -13.45 -13.12 -1.61
CA PRO A 29 -12.96 -11.84 -1.13
C PRO A 29 -12.27 -11.07 -2.27
N LYS A 30 -12.47 -9.76 -2.32
CA LYS A 30 -11.98 -8.90 -3.39
C LYS A 30 -10.50 -9.12 -3.76
N PRO A 31 -9.56 -9.30 -2.81
CA PRO A 31 -8.15 -9.57 -3.11
C PRO A 31 -7.90 -10.87 -3.89
N LEU A 32 -8.86 -11.80 -3.89
CA LEU A 32 -8.77 -13.05 -4.64
C LEU A 32 -9.47 -13.02 -6.00
N LEU A 33 -10.12 -11.92 -6.37
CA LEU A 33 -10.66 -11.78 -7.73
C LEU A 33 -9.53 -11.80 -8.76
N SER A 34 -9.79 -12.47 -9.89
CA SER A 34 -8.79 -12.65 -10.93
C SER A 34 -8.58 -11.37 -11.74
N VAL A 35 -7.35 -10.89 -11.79
CA VAL A 35 -6.89 -9.78 -12.62
C VAL A 35 -5.79 -10.31 -13.53
N ARG A 36 -5.99 -10.22 -14.85
CA ARG A 36 -5.01 -10.66 -15.85
C ARG A 36 -4.50 -12.09 -15.62
N GLY A 37 -5.42 -12.99 -15.20
CA GLY A 37 -5.18 -14.43 -15.08
C GLY A 37 -4.67 -14.90 -13.72
N LYS A 38 -4.50 -14.03 -12.71
CA LYS A 38 -4.15 -14.45 -11.34
C LYS A 38 -4.85 -13.57 -10.30
N PRO A 39 -5.02 -14.05 -9.04
CA PRO A 39 -5.61 -13.25 -7.97
C PRO A 39 -4.90 -11.93 -7.77
N LEU A 40 -5.67 -10.86 -7.53
CA LEU A 40 -5.13 -9.49 -7.37
C LEU A 40 -4.04 -9.41 -6.30
N ILE A 41 -4.23 -10.06 -5.14
CA ILE A 41 -3.23 -10.09 -4.08
C ILE A 41 -1.91 -10.75 -4.49
N ALA A 42 -1.93 -11.69 -5.45
CA ALA A 42 -0.72 -12.34 -5.92
C ALA A 42 0.22 -11.37 -6.65
N TRP A 43 -0.34 -10.38 -7.38
CA TRP A 43 0.45 -9.32 -8.00
C TRP A 43 1.25 -8.53 -6.95
N HIS A 44 0.61 -8.20 -5.82
CA HIS A 44 1.27 -7.46 -4.74
C HIS A 44 2.36 -8.29 -4.07
N LEU A 45 2.07 -9.56 -3.75
CA LEU A 45 3.03 -10.44 -3.08
C LEU A 45 4.28 -10.70 -3.94
N GLU A 46 4.08 -10.99 -5.24
CA GLU A 46 5.19 -11.15 -6.17
C GLU A 46 6.02 -9.88 -6.34
N ALA A 47 5.36 -8.72 -6.45
CA ALA A 47 6.05 -7.43 -6.55
C ALA A 47 6.84 -7.09 -5.27
N MET A 48 6.31 -7.43 -4.08
CA MET A 48 7.02 -7.26 -2.81
C MET A 48 8.27 -8.14 -2.75
N ALA A 49 8.16 -9.41 -3.11
CA ALA A 49 9.30 -10.33 -3.15
C ALA A 49 10.38 -9.82 -4.12
N ALA A 50 9.99 -9.40 -5.33
CA ALA A 50 10.90 -8.84 -6.33
C ALA A 50 11.58 -7.54 -5.85
N ALA A 51 10.91 -6.76 -5.00
CA ALA A 51 11.46 -5.56 -4.40
C ALA A 51 12.33 -5.83 -3.16
N GLY A 52 12.46 -7.08 -2.68
CA GLY A 52 13.21 -7.40 -1.46
C GLY A 52 12.47 -7.02 -0.18
N ILE A 53 11.16 -6.84 -0.22
CA ILE A 53 10.31 -6.57 0.94
C ILE A 53 9.73 -7.91 1.41
N HIS A 54 10.36 -8.53 2.40
CA HIS A 54 10.09 -9.94 2.73
C HIS A 54 9.10 -10.16 3.88
N HIS A 55 8.87 -9.18 4.73
CA HIS A 55 7.94 -9.30 5.86
C HIS A 55 6.62 -8.58 5.53
N VAL A 56 5.55 -9.35 5.39
CA VAL A 56 4.24 -8.81 4.97
C VAL A 56 3.18 -9.10 6.01
N VAL A 57 2.45 -8.07 6.41
CA VAL A 57 1.25 -8.22 7.24
C VAL A 57 0.02 -8.03 6.35
N ILE A 58 -0.96 -8.92 6.47
CA ILE A 58 -2.24 -8.81 5.77
C ILE A 58 -3.35 -8.72 6.81
N ASN A 59 -4.10 -7.61 6.84
CA ASN A 59 -5.26 -7.53 7.72
C ASN A 59 -6.46 -8.23 7.09
N LEU A 60 -7.24 -8.91 7.92
CA LEU A 60 -8.33 -9.76 7.50
C LEU A 60 -9.59 -9.47 8.31
N ALA A 61 -10.75 -9.43 7.63
CA ALA A 61 -12.06 -9.45 8.27
C ALA A 61 -13.01 -10.35 7.46
N TYR A 62 -13.68 -9.81 6.45
CA TYR A 62 -14.65 -10.55 5.64
C TYR A 62 -13.96 -11.58 4.74
N LEU A 63 -14.43 -12.83 4.79
CA LEU A 63 -13.89 -13.99 4.04
C LEU A 63 -12.36 -14.18 4.18
N GLY A 64 -11.78 -13.72 5.29
CA GLY A 64 -10.34 -13.73 5.54
C GLY A 64 -9.71 -15.13 5.48
N GLU A 65 -10.45 -16.18 5.83
CA GLU A 65 -9.95 -17.56 5.78
C GLU A 65 -9.62 -18.04 4.35
N GLN A 66 -10.31 -17.51 3.34
CA GLN A 66 -9.97 -17.79 1.95
C GLN A 66 -8.64 -17.13 1.57
N ILE A 67 -8.38 -15.90 2.04
CA ILE A 67 -7.10 -15.22 1.82
C ILE A 67 -5.98 -15.99 2.53
N LYS A 68 -6.18 -16.43 3.78
CA LYS A 68 -5.22 -17.26 4.51
C LYS A 68 -4.92 -18.56 3.77
N ALA A 69 -5.95 -19.25 3.31
CA ALA A 69 -5.81 -20.52 2.57
C ALA A 69 -5.02 -20.31 1.26
N PHE A 70 -5.25 -19.20 0.56
CA PHE A 70 -4.55 -18.89 -0.67
C PHE A 70 -3.10 -18.48 -0.42
N VAL A 71 -2.81 -17.64 0.56
CA VAL A 71 -1.47 -17.07 0.79
C VAL A 71 -0.58 -18.04 1.57
N GLY A 72 -1.13 -18.74 2.56
CA GLY A 72 -0.37 -19.59 3.49
C GLY A 72 0.60 -18.77 4.32
N SER A 73 1.78 -19.34 4.61
CA SER A 73 2.90 -18.65 5.28
C SER A 73 3.59 -17.58 4.41
N GLY A 74 3.31 -17.56 3.11
CA GLY A 74 4.00 -16.72 2.13
C GLY A 74 5.18 -17.42 1.42
N ASP A 75 5.56 -18.63 1.84
CA ASP A 75 6.77 -19.33 1.35
C ASP A 75 6.79 -19.48 -0.17
N ARG A 76 5.65 -19.77 -0.80
CA ARG A 76 5.55 -19.89 -2.27
C ARG A 76 5.84 -18.59 -3.02
N PHE A 77 5.82 -17.45 -2.33
CA PHE A 77 6.17 -16.14 -2.86
C PHE A 77 7.57 -15.69 -2.41
N GLY A 78 8.28 -16.48 -1.59
CA GLY A 78 9.54 -16.07 -0.98
C GLY A 78 9.38 -15.01 0.12
N LEU A 79 8.21 -14.97 0.77
CA LEU A 79 7.85 -14.00 1.79
C LEU A 79 7.58 -14.68 3.14
N SER A 80 7.66 -13.90 4.22
CA SER A 80 7.14 -14.23 5.55
C SER A 80 5.86 -13.44 5.77
N VAL A 81 4.71 -14.13 5.81
CA VAL A 81 3.40 -13.48 5.91
C VAL A 81 2.79 -13.70 7.29
N ARG A 82 2.32 -12.62 7.92
CA ARG A 82 1.51 -12.64 9.14
C ARG A 82 0.12 -12.09 8.85
N PHE A 83 -0.88 -12.58 9.56
CA PHE A 83 -2.26 -12.15 9.41
C PHE A 83 -2.74 -11.40 10.65
N SER A 84 -3.19 -10.16 10.46
CA SER A 84 -3.83 -9.35 11.49
C SER A 84 -5.34 -9.52 11.41
N GLN A 85 -5.92 -10.34 12.28
CA GLN A 85 -7.36 -10.56 12.31
C GLN A 85 -8.07 -9.36 12.93
N GLU A 86 -8.99 -8.74 12.19
CA GLU A 86 -9.83 -7.67 12.68
C GLU A 86 -11.21 -8.18 13.15
N PRO A 87 -11.87 -7.49 14.09
CA PRO A 87 -13.22 -7.83 14.50
C PRO A 87 -14.23 -7.60 13.36
N PRO A 88 -15.45 -8.18 13.45
CA PRO A 88 -16.52 -7.85 12.52
C PRO A 88 -16.79 -6.34 12.49
N GLY A 89 -16.88 -5.78 11.27
CA GLY A 89 -17.08 -4.34 11.06
C GLY A 89 -15.81 -3.58 10.69
N ALA A 90 -14.65 -4.25 10.69
CA ALA A 90 -13.32 -3.73 10.35
C ALA A 90 -12.90 -2.50 11.19
N LEU A 91 -11.61 -2.26 11.29
CA LEU A 91 -11.05 -1.15 12.08
C LEU A 91 -10.84 0.12 11.26
N GLU A 92 -11.23 0.13 9.99
CA GLU A 92 -10.81 1.11 9.00
C GLU A 92 -9.28 1.12 8.82
N THR A 93 -8.78 1.94 7.90
CA THR A 93 -7.38 1.84 7.46
C THR A 93 -6.38 2.12 8.58
N ALA A 94 -6.54 3.23 9.31
CA ALA A 94 -5.58 3.60 10.34
C ALA A 94 -5.66 2.68 11.56
N GLY A 95 -6.86 2.24 11.94
CA GLY A 95 -7.04 1.28 13.02
C GLY A 95 -6.45 -0.09 12.69
N GLY A 96 -6.62 -0.57 11.46
CA GLY A 96 -6.00 -1.81 10.98
C GLY A 96 -4.46 -1.73 11.00
N ILE A 97 -3.88 -0.61 10.56
CA ILE A 97 -2.44 -0.36 10.62
C ILE A 97 -1.96 -0.33 12.08
N ALA A 98 -2.65 0.41 12.95
CA ALA A 98 -2.28 0.49 14.37
C ALA A 98 -2.29 -0.88 15.05
N GLN A 99 -3.28 -1.73 14.76
CA GLN A 99 -3.33 -3.10 15.27
C GLN A 99 -2.17 -3.96 14.75
N ALA A 100 -1.74 -3.75 13.51
CA ALA A 100 -0.66 -4.51 12.86
C ALA A 100 0.75 -4.03 13.25
N GLN A 101 0.90 -2.88 13.89
CA GLN A 101 2.20 -2.27 14.21
C GLN A 101 3.22 -3.20 14.88
N PRO A 102 2.86 -4.09 15.82
CA PRO A 102 3.83 -5.00 16.45
C PRO A 102 4.58 -5.91 15.45
N TRP A 103 4.03 -6.10 14.25
CA TRP A 103 4.61 -6.93 13.19
C TRP A 103 5.17 -6.11 12.00
N LEU A 104 5.02 -4.78 12.03
CA LEU A 104 5.51 -3.87 11.00
C LEU A 104 6.85 -3.19 11.38
N SER A 105 7.32 -3.42 12.58
CA SER A 105 8.64 -3.03 13.05
C SER A 105 9.57 -4.24 13.09
N SER A 106 10.84 -4.05 12.75
CA SER A 106 11.83 -5.13 12.77
C SER A 106 11.98 -5.72 14.18
N ASP A 107 11.90 -7.06 14.31
CA ASP A 107 12.17 -7.81 15.55
C ASP A 107 13.65 -7.75 15.98
N ASN A 108 14.52 -7.05 15.25
CA ASN A 108 15.92 -6.89 15.56
C ASN A 108 16.15 -5.89 16.71
N ALA A 109 15.72 -6.28 17.91
CA ALA A 109 16.08 -5.61 19.16
C ALA A 109 17.60 -5.63 19.45
N SER A 110 18.40 -6.27 18.57
CA SER A 110 19.86 -6.37 18.70
C SER A 110 20.64 -5.24 18.03
N ASP A 111 20.04 -4.51 17.09
CA ASP A 111 20.67 -3.37 16.49
C ASP A 111 20.20 -2.12 17.22
N ASN A 112 21.14 -1.22 17.53
CA ASN A 112 20.98 0.07 18.21
C ASN A 112 19.98 1.04 17.51
N ALA A 113 18.91 0.50 16.95
CA ALA A 113 17.88 1.23 16.22
C ALA A 113 16.92 1.90 17.22
N GLN A 114 17.34 3.01 17.77
CA GLN A 114 16.51 3.91 18.58
C GLN A 114 15.40 4.60 17.76
N GLN A 115 15.25 4.29 16.46
CA GLN A 115 14.24 4.90 15.61
C GLN A 115 13.32 3.87 14.95
N PRO A 116 12.00 4.08 15.02
CA PRO A 116 11.03 3.25 14.33
C PRO A 116 11.31 3.23 12.82
N GLN A 117 11.28 2.03 12.21
CA GLN A 117 11.53 1.88 10.79
C GLN A 117 10.26 2.14 9.98
N PRO A 118 10.32 2.96 8.92
CA PRO A 118 9.17 3.17 8.04
C PRO A 118 8.83 1.88 7.28
N PHE A 119 7.55 1.71 6.98
CA PHE A 119 7.01 0.54 6.29
C PHE A 119 6.10 0.96 5.13
N LEU A 120 5.95 0.04 4.16
CA LEU A 120 5.09 0.23 3.00
C LEU A 120 3.67 -0.26 3.31
N VAL A 121 2.64 0.46 2.85
CA VAL A 121 1.25 0.02 2.90
C VAL A 121 0.65 0.07 1.51
N LEU A 122 -0.08 -0.99 1.13
CA LEU A 122 -0.85 -1.05 -0.11
C LEU A 122 -2.29 -1.47 0.16
N ASN A 123 -3.22 -0.84 -0.55
CA ASN A 123 -4.59 -1.34 -0.64
C ASN A 123 -4.61 -2.63 -1.48
N ALA A 124 -5.25 -3.68 -0.98
CA ALA A 124 -5.36 -4.96 -1.70
C ALA A 124 -6.24 -4.89 -2.96
N ASP A 125 -6.94 -3.79 -3.17
CA ASP A 125 -7.92 -3.61 -4.25
C ASP A 125 -7.43 -2.73 -5.39
N ILE A 126 -6.16 -2.44 -5.45
CA ILE A 126 -5.52 -1.73 -6.55
C ILE A 126 -4.71 -2.68 -7.43
N TRP A 127 -4.56 -2.32 -8.69
CA TRP A 127 -3.58 -2.91 -9.61
C TRP A 127 -2.71 -1.79 -10.17
N THR A 128 -1.39 -2.00 -10.24
CA THR A 128 -0.44 -0.97 -10.65
C THR A 128 0.86 -1.57 -11.18
N ASP A 129 1.55 -0.84 -12.04
CA ASP A 129 2.93 -1.09 -12.44
C ASP A 129 3.95 -0.25 -11.65
N TRP A 130 3.52 0.46 -10.58
CA TRP A 130 4.44 1.21 -9.74
C TRP A 130 5.51 0.28 -9.13
N PRO A 131 6.81 0.55 -9.37
CA PRO A 131 7.86 -0.34 -8.90
C PRO A 131 8.02 -0.24 -7.38
N LEU A 132 7.61 -1.29 -6.63
CA LEU A 132 7.66 -1.29 -5.16
C LEU A 132 9.08 -1.07 -4.60
N ALA A 133 10.12 -1.43 -5.35
CA ALA A 133 11.51 -1.15 -4.99
C ALA A 133 11.78 0.36 -4.81
N TYR A 134 10.97 1.24 -5.41
CA TYR A 134 11.10 2.69 -5.22
C TYR A 134 10.82 3.13 -3.77
N ALA A 135 10.13 2.31 -2.97
CA ALA A 135 9.95 2.55 -1.54
C ALA A 135 11.28 2.68 -0.77
N HIS A 136 12.35 2.00 -1.21
CA HIS A 136 13.68 2.13 -0.60
C HIS A 136 14.26 3.53 -0.83
N HIS A 137 14.10 4.07 -2.04
CA HIS A 137 14.51 5.43 -2.35
C HIS A 137 13.70 6.46 -1.54
N ILE A 138 12.39 6.28 -1.42
CA ILE A 138 11.52 7.12 -0.58
C ILE A 138 12.02 7.12 0.87
N ARG A 139 12.29 5.95 1.44
CA ARG A 139 12.85 5.85 2.79
C ARG A 139 14.11 6.68 2.92
N LYS A 140 15.09 6.44 2.07
CA LYS A 140 16.38 7.13 2.11
C LYS A 140 16.23 8.65 1.99
N THR A 141 15.37 9.10 1.10
CA THR A 141 15.20 10.54 0.81
C THR A 141 14.43 11.28 1.90
N PHE A 142 13.38 10.68 2.45
CA PHE A 142 12.41 11.39 3.28
C PHE A 142 12.41 10.99 4.75
N PHE A 143 12.94 9.80 5.11
CA PHE A 143 12.84 9.29 6.48
C PHE A 143 14.19 9.14 7.18
N ASP A 144 15.27 8.86 6.47
CA ASP A 144 16.58 8.56 7.09
C ASP A 144 17.36 9.81 7.52
N SER A 145 16.93 11.02 7.11
CA SER A 145 17.56 12.25 7.59
C SER A 145 17.19 12.52 9.06
N PRO A 146 18.18 12.78 9.95
CA PRO A 146 17.89 13.14 11.34
C PRO A 146 17.03 14.41 11.50
N ALA A 147 17.07 15.30 10.51
CA ALA A 147 16.26 16.52 10.47
C ALA A 147 14.89 16.29 9.83
N SER A 148 14.59 15.09 9.34
CA SER A 148 13.33 14.81 8.67
C SER A 148 12.15 14.85 9.64
N SER A 149 11.17 15.70 9.30
CA SER A 149 9.86 15.71 9.94
C SER A 149 8.83 14.85 9.19
N CYS A 150 9.22 14.20 8.09
CA CYS A 150 8.32 13.37 7.28
C CYS A 150 7.74 12.22 8.13
N ARG A 151 6.42 12.02 8.01
CA ARG A 151 5.67 10.94 8.67
C ARG A 151 4.95 10.04 7.69
N CYS A 152 4.71 10.54 6.48
CA CYS A 152 4.14 9.74 5.41
C CYS A 152 4.59 10.28 4.05
N HIS A 153 4.75 9.35 3.09
CA HIS A 153 4.95 9.65 1.69
C HIS A 153 3.88 8.92 0.87
N LEU A 154 3.09 9.66 0.10
CA LEU A 154 1.95 9.13 -0.65
C LEU A 154 2.30 9.02 -2.14
N ILE A 155 1.90 7.92 -2.75
CA ILE A 155 1.96 7.78 -4.20
C ILE A 155 0.65 8.30 -4.76
N MET A 156 0.76 9.35 -5.57
CA MET A 156 -0.37 10.00 -6.24
C MET A 156 -0.44 9.54 -7.69
N VAL A 157 -1.66 9.47 -8.23
CA VAL A 157 -1.94 9.11 -9.63
C VAL A 157 -2.86 10.13 -10.27
N ASP A 158 -2.94 10.13 -11.60
CA ASP A 158 -3.93 10.91 -12.33
C ASP A 158 -5.35 10.53 -11.90
N ASN A 159 -6.25 11.50 -11.92
CA ASN A 159 -7.62 11.29 -11.48
C ASN A 159 -8.36 10.35 -12.43
N PRO A 160 -8.87 9.21 -11.95
CA PRO A 160 -9.70 8.35 -12.77
C PRO A 160 -11.05 9.01 -13.06
N VAL A 161 -11.73 8.60 -14.13
CA VAL A 161 -13.00 9.16 -14.57
C VAL A 161 -14.06 9.22 -13.46
N HIS A 162 -14.07 8.22 -12.57
CA HIS A 162 -15.04 8.15 -11.47
C HIS A 162 -14.65 8.97 -10.23
N HIS A 163 -13.45 9.58 -10.22
CA HIS A 163 -12.96 10.46 -9.15
C HIS A 163 -12.24 11.70 -9.73
N PRO A 164 -12.92 12.52 -10.54
CA PRO A 164 -12.29 13.60 -11.30
C PRO A 164 -11.71 14.72 -10.44
N GLU A 165 -12.18 14.85 -9.20
CA GLU A 165 -11.74 15.91 -8.30
C GLU A 165 -10.44 15.57 -7.55
N GLY A 166 -10.02 14.31 -7.53
CA GLY A 166 -8.86 13.85 -6.76
C GLY A 166 -8.98 14.08 -5.25
N ASP A 167 -7.90 13.80 -4.52
CA ASP A 167 -7.86 13.85 -3.05
C ASP A 167 -7.01 15.01 -2.52
N PHE A 168 -5.81 15.21 -3.07
CA PHE A 168 -4.81 16.13 -2.56
C PHE A 168 -4.10 16.88 -3.68
N SER A 169 -3.62 18.08 -3.41
CA SER A 169 -2.70 18.78 -4.31
C SER A 169 -1.26 18.28 -4.10
N LEU A 170 -0.47 18.32 -5.19
CA LEU A 170 0.96 18.00 -5.16
C LEU A 170 1.74 19.14 -5.80
N ARG A 171 2.74 19.70 -5.08
CA ARG A 171 3.66 20.73 -5.58
C ARG A 171 5.09 20.29 -5.32
N GLY A 172 5.80 19.90 -6.38
CA GLY A 172 7.05 19.16 -6.21
C GLY A 172 6.79 17.88 -5.45
N GLU A 173 7.35 17.75 -4.25
CA GLU A 173 7.14 16.61 -3.35
C GLU A 173 6.22 16.93 -2.16
N ALA A 174 5.76 18.17 -2.04
CA ALA A 174 4.88 18.57 -0.94
C ALA A 174 3.42 18.25 -1.25
N ILE A 175 2.80 17.41 -0.42
CA ILE A 175 1.36 17.19 -0.44
C ILE A 175 0.66 18.36 0.27
N GLY A 176 -0.36 18.90 -0.37
CA GLY A 176 -1.23 19.93 0.19
C GLY A 176 -2.69 19.49 0.25
N PRO A 177 -3.54 20.26 0.93
CA PRO A 177 -4.97 20.00 0.95
C PRO A 177 -5.56 20.10 -0.46
N LYS A 178 -6.77 19.55 -0.62
CA LYS A 178 -7.54 19.64 -1.85
C LYS A 178 -7.70 21.12 -2.27
N ASN A 179 -7.45 21.39 -3.54
CA ASN A 179 -7.43 22.77 -4.04
C ASN A 179 -8.12 22.85 -5.43
N PRO A 180 -8.80 23.99 -5.75
CA PRO A 180 -9.50 24.15 -7.03
C PRO A 180 -8.60 24.12 -8.28
N SER A 181 -7.28 24.39 -8.12
CA SER A 181 -6.34 24.49 -9.25
C SER A 181 -5.80 23.14 -9.74
N GLY A 182 -6.17 22.05 -9.11
CA GLY A 182 -5.79 20.68 -9.50
C GLY A 182 -5.36 19.83 -8.32
N ASN A 183 -5.85 18.61 -8.33
CA ASN A 183 -5.53 17.58 -7.36
C ASN A 183 -5.18 16.30 -8.10
N LEU A 184 -4.56 15.39 -7.40
CA LEU A 184 -4.31 14.02 -7.82
C LEU A 184 -5.06 13.07 -6.87
N THR A 185 -5.27 11.86 -7.32
CA THR A 185 -5.88 10.79 -6.53
C THR A 185 -4.79 10.08 -5.72
N PHE A 186 -5.04 9.81 -4.45
CA PHE A 186 -4.19 8.92 -3.64
C PHE A 186 -4.35 7.48 -4.12
N SER A 187 -3.27 6.89 -4.57
CA SER A 187 -3.28 5.56 -5.20
C SER A 187 -3.62 4.41 -4.26
N GLY A 188 -3.65 4.64 -2.95
CA GLY A 188 -3.70 3.57 -1.95
C GLY A 188 -2.33 2.95 -1.64
N ILE A 189 -1.24 3.58 -2.07
CA ILE A 189 0.14 3.18 -1.77
C ILE A 189 0.82 4.30 -0.98
N GLY A 190 1.42 3.97 0.16
CA GLY A 190 2.18 4.94 0.94
C GLY A 190 3.26 4.31 1.81
N VAL A 191 4.29 5.09 2.09
CA VAL A 191 5.32 4.74 3.08
C VAL A 191 5.05 5.56 4.34
N TYR A 192 5.03 4.90 5.49
CA TYR A 192 4.59 5.50 6.74
C TYR A 192 5.61 5.29 7.86
N ASP A 193 5.79 6.33 8.67
CA ASP A 193 6.48 6.24 9.96
C ASP A 193 5.52 5.64 11.01
N PRO A 194 5.89 4.59 11.74
CA PRO A 194 5.05 4.01 12.80
C PRO A 194 4.52 5.03 13.81
N ARG A 195 5.28 6.08 14.09
CA ARG A 195 4.90 7.14 15.03
C ARG A 195 3.61 7.87 14.65
N MET A 196 3.25 7.86 13.36
CA MET A 196 1.99 8.44 12.88
C MET A 196 0.75 7.80 13.52
N PHE A 197 0.85 6.53 13.90
CA PHE A 197 -0.28 5.74 14.43
C PHE A 197 -0.23 5.58 15.95
N SER A 198 0.74 6.18 16.65
CA SER A 198 0.99 5.96 18.08
C SER A 198 -0.15 6.40 19.02
N THR A 199 -1.04 7.25 18.55
CA THR A 199 -2.22 7.71 19.33
C THR A 199 -3.44 6.81 19.18
N ILE A 200 -3.40 5.81 18.31
CA ILE A 200 -4.49 4.88 18.05
C ILE A 200 -4.23 3.60 18.84
N ALA A 201 -5.14 3.28 19.77
CA ALA A 201 -5.03 2.04 20.54
C ALA A 201 -5.31 0.81 19.65
N PRO A 202 -4.62 -0.35 19.88
CA PRO A 202 -4.96 -1.60 19.21
C PRO A 202 -6.45 -1.92 19.36
N GLY A 203 -7.11 -2.29 18.26
CA GLY A 203 -8.55 -2.56 18.21
C GLY A 203 -9.44 -1.31 18.10
N GLN A 204 -8.87 -0.11 18.17
CA GLN A 204 -9.61 1.13 17.96
C GLN A 204 -9.90 1.34 16.47
N ARG A 205 -11.17 1.62 16.15
CA ARG A 205 -11.56 2.00 14.79
C ARG A 205 -11.08 3.42 14.47
N ALA A 206 -10.33 3.59 13.38
CA ALA A 206 -9.80 4.87 12.96
C ALA A 206 -9.61 4.94 11.45
N ALA A 207 -10.12 6.01 10.82
CA ALA A 207 -9.91 6.29 9.40
C ALA A 207 -8.52 6.92 9.17
N LEU A 208 -7.92 6.64 8.00
CA LEU A 208 -6.62 7.22 7.63
C LEU A 208 -6.73 8.70 7.22
N ALA A 209 -7.83 9.10 6.58
CA ALA A 209 -7.97 10.45 6.00
C ALA A 209 -7.80 11.59 7.02
N PRO A 210 -8.35 11.55 8.26
CA PRO A 210 -8.11 12.57 9.26
C PRO A 210 -6.63 12.68 9.67
N LEU A 211 -5.92 11.55 9.77
CA LEU A 211 -4.49 11.54 10.09
C LEU A 211 -3.66 12.16 8.95
N LEU A 212 -3.97 11.82 7.69
CA LEU A 212 -3.33 12.45 6.54
C LEU A 212 -3.55 13.96 6.53
N THR A 213 -4.79 14.41 6.77
CA THR A 213 -5.11 15.84 6.86
C THR A 213 -4.27 16.54 7.93
N GLN A 214 -4.09 15.91 9.09
CA GLN A 214 -3.25 16.44 10.16
C GLN A 214 -1.77 16.49 9.73
N MET A 215 -1.23 15.43 9.14
CA MET A 215 0.17 15.39 8.67
C MET A 215 0.42 16.43 7.57
N ILE A 216 -0.52 16.61 6.66
CA ILE A 216 -0.46 17.62 5.61
C ILE A 216 -0.43 19.04 6.21
N ALA A 217 -1.32 19.31 7.16
CA ALA A 217 -1.39 20.62 7.83
C ALA A 217 -0.10 20.98 8.60
N GLN A 218 0.61 19.97 9.08
CA GLN A 218 1.89 20.10 9.79
C GLN A 218 3.12 20.11 8.86
N GLY A 219 2.93 19.92 7.55
CA GLY A 219 4.05 19.80 6.60
C GLY A 219 4.83 18.49 6.73
N HIS A 220 4.24 17.45 7.31
CA HIS A 220 4.86 16.15 7.55
C HIS A 220 4.49 15.09 6.49
N CYS A 221 3.82 15.48 5.42
CA CYS A 221 3.39 14.61 4.34
C CYS A 221 4.05 15.02 3.03
N THR A 222 4.77 14.08 2.42
CA THR A 222 5.35 14.22 1.08
C THR A 222 4.66 13.28 0.10
N GLY A 223 4.93 13.41 -1.19
CA GLY A 223 4.37 12.52 -2.20
C GLY A 223 5.09 12.57 -3.53
N SER A 224 4.83 11.58 -4.35
CA SER A 224 5.32 11.50 -5.73
C SER A 224 4.17 11.14 -6.68
N HIS A 225 4.25 11.63 -7.92
CA HIS A 225 3.25 11.37 -8.96
C HIS A 225 3.68 10.18 -9.81
N HIS A 226 2.96 9.07 -9.72
CA HIS A 226 3.09 7.93 -10.61
C HIS A 226 2.20 8.15 -11.83
N ARG A 227 2.82 8.14 -13.01
CA ARG A 227 2.17 8.36 -14.32
C ARG A 227 2.05 7.08 -15.14
N GLY A 228 2.36 5.93 -14.55
CA GLY A 228 2.20 4.62 -15.14
C GLY A 228 0.78 4.07 -14.99
N LEU A 229 0.65 2.78 -15.14
CA LEU A 229 -0.65 2.11 -15.05
C LEU A 229 -1.09 1.97 -13.59
N TRP A 230 -2.31 2.38 -13.34
CA TRP A 230 -2.96 2.20 -12.05
C TRP A 230 -4.48 2.08 -12.25
N SER A 231 -5.09 1.20 -11.49
CA SER A 231 -6.54 1.05 -11.42
C SER A 231 -6.96 0.60 -10.02
N ASP A 232 -8.00 1.21 -9.47
CA ASP A 232 -8.72 0.63 -8.34
C ASP A 232 -9.77 -0.34 -8.86
N VAL A 233 -9.75 -1.58 -8.42
CA VAL A 233 -10.72 -2.61 -8.78
C VAL A 233 -11.98 -2.41 -7.93
N GLY A 234 -12.66 -1.28 -8.12
CA GLY A 234 -13.77 -0.84 -7.26
C GLY A 234 -15.16 -1.23 -7.75
N SER A 235 -15.30 -1.72 -9.00
CA SER A 235 -16.58 -2.22 -9.56
C SER A 235 -16.32 -3.37 -10.52
N PRO A 236 -17.37 -4.21 -10.82
CA PRO A 236 -17.26 -5.28 -11.81
C PRO A 236 -16.83 -4.79 -13.19
N GLU A 237 -17.29 -3.61 -13.62
CA GLU A 237 -16.93 -3.01 -14.90
C GLU A 237 -15.42 -2.72 -14.96
N ARG A 238 -14.85 -2.07 -13.93
CA ARG A 238 -13.42 -1.78 -13.85
C ARG A 238 -12.56 -3.05 -13.81
N LEU A 239 -13.06 -4.11 -13.17
CA LEU A 239 -12.42 -5.42 -13.21
C LEU A 239 -12.41 -6.00 -14.64
N MET A 240 -13.52 -5.88 -15.37
CA MET A 240 -13.61 -6.32 -16.77
C MET A 240 -12.66 -5.54 -17.66
N ASP A 241 -12.67 -4.20 -17.56
CA ASP A 241 -11.81 -3.33 -18.36
C ASP A 241 -10.33 -3.68 -18.14
N LEU A 242 -9.91 -3.82 -16.87
CA LEU A 242 -8.54 -4.20 -16.53
C LEU A 242 -8.13 -5.57 -17.08
N ASN A 243 -9.07 -6.50 -17.22
CA ASN A 243 -8.83 -7.83 -17.80
C ASN A 243 -8.82 -7.81 -19.35
N GLN A 244 -9.43 -6.79 -19.99
CA GLN A 244 -9.46 -6.64 -21.46
C GLN A 244 -8.27 -5.87 -22.02
N GLU A 245 -7.61 -5.05 -21.20
CA GLU A 245 -6.41 -4.32 -21.62
C GLU A 245 -5.30 -5.29 -22.09
N PRO A 246 -4.69 -5.06 -23.28
CA PRO A 246 -3.59 -5.87 -23.76
C PRO A 246 -2.46 -5.90 -22.73
N ARG A 247 -1.84 -7.06 -22.55
CA ARG A 247 -0.57 -7.14 -21.82
C ARG A 247 0.44 -6.34 -22.60
N ASP A 248 0.82 -5.15 -22.13
CA ASP A 248 1.98 -4.44 -22.66
C ASP A 248 3.22 -5.28 -22.35
N THR A 249 3.57 -6.13 -23.30
CA THR A 249 4.87 -6.78 -23.35
C THR A 249 5.89 -5.73 -23.82
N LYS A 250 6.27 -4.80 -22.94
CA LYS A 250 7.55 -4.13 -23.09
C LYS A 250 8.62 -5.15 -22.79
N SER A 251 9.03 -5.87 -23.83
CA SER A 251 10.31 -6.58 -23.86
C SER A 251 11.41 -5.57 -23.49
N PRO A 252 12.40 -5.94 -22.68
CA PRO A 252 13.55 -5.09 -22.45
C PRO A 252 14.20 -4.80 -23.82
N PRO A 253 14.77 -3.60 -24.03
CA PRO A 253 15.46 -3.28 -25.27
C PRO A 253 16.56 -4.31 -25.51
N GLU A 254 16.52 -4.96 -26.66
CA GLU A 254 17.60 -5.81 -27.11
C GLU A 254 18.89 -4.98 -27.08
N SER A 255 19.87 -5.44 -26.34
CA SER A 255 21.21 -4.89 -26.35
C SER A 255 21.77 -5.06 -27.76
N GLY A 256 21.67 -3.99 -28.58
CA GLY A 256 22.33 -3.90 -29.86
C GLY A 256 23.82 -4.06 -29.65
N GLN A 257 24.35 -5.14 -30.18
CA GLN A 257 25.75 -5.28 -30.52
C GLN A 257 26.03 -4.38 -31.73
N GLU A 258 26.85 -3.38 -31.54
CA GLU A 258 27.87 -2.96 -32.54
C GLU A 258 29.00 -2.24 -31.79
#